data_4327c5ab706c665d1d3e6779490cd070
#
_entry.id   4327c5ab706c665d1d3e6779490cd070
#
_cell.length_a   1.000
_cell.length_b   1.000
_cell.length_c   1.000
_cell.angle_alpha   90.00
_cell.angle_beta   90.00
_cell.angle_gamma   90.00
#
_symmetry.space_group_name_H-M   'P 1'
#
loop_
_entity.id
_entity.type
_entity.pdbx_description
1 polymer ?
#
loop_
_entity_poly.entity_id
_entity_poly.type
_entity_poly.pdbx_seq_one_letter_code
_entity_poly.pdbx_strand_id
1 'polypeptide(L)'
;TELTNRIRKGRFSSVISGSYNRTDGHRADMGFEQYGGYGRIGYEVTDHWNLRADVNVTHFNASYPGPVSAPLLDGDQRITRGMTSFAVENEYEKTSGALSFFYNWGDHWINDGYTPSAGEGPQDDRFNSYDDMMGISWYQSARFFKDNRITVGFDWFRYGGEAWSEYVSGEDAGTRSDLVDKHENEVAGYVDFRQDVGKWLTFNAGLRVDHHSRVGTEWVPQAGLAFHLPHTIELKASASK
;
A
#
# COMPACT_ATOMS: atom_id res chain seq x y z
N THR A 1 23.18 -5.98 -2.84
CA THR A 1 23.21 -7.41 -2.46
C THR A 1 21.81 -7.83 -2.06
N GLU A 2 21.38 -9.00 -2.55
CA GLU A 2 20.07 -9.58 -2.20
C GLU A 2 20.25 -11.08 -1.95
N LEU A 3 19.57 -11.60 -0.93
CA LEU A 3 19.48 -13.04 -0.63
C LEU A 3 18.01 -13.41 -0.50
N THR A 4 17.59 -14.42 -1.25
CA THR A 4 16.22 -14.96 -1.19
C THR A 4 16.24 -16.45 -0.97
N ASN A 5 15.46 -16.90 0.02
CA ASN A 5 15.16 -18.31 0.26
C ASN A 5 13.69 -18.59 -0.04
N ARG A 6 13.43 -19.72 -0.72
CA ARG A 6 12.07 -20.18 -1.03
C ARG A 6 11.94 -21.64 -0.63
N ILE A 7 10.90 -21.94 0.12
CA ILE A 7 10.59 -23.31 0.58
C ILE A 7 9.14 -23.64 0.19
N ARG A 8 8.93 -24.83 -0.35
CA ARG A 8 7.61 -25.45 -0.46
C ARG A 8 7.70 -26.89 0.01
N LYS A 9 6.91 -27.25 1.02
CA LYS A 9 6.87 -28.61 1.57
C LYS A 9 5.43 -28.98 1.94
N GLY A 10 4.85 -29.88 1.15
CA GLY A 10 3.44 -30.22 1.29
C GLY A 10 2.55 -28.98 1.14
N ARG A 11 1.75 -28.71 2.15
CA ARG A 11 0.80 -27.59 2.24
C ARG A 11 1.43 -26.26 2.70
N PHE A 12 2.70 -26.28 3.08
CA PHE A 12 3.42 -25.09 3.53
C PHE A 12 4.26 -24.49 2.42
N SER A 13 4.26 -23.16 2.33
CA SER A 13 5.17 -22.39 1.48
C SER A 13 5.73 -21.19 2.23
N SER A 14 6.96 -20.82 1.94
CA SER A 14 7.57 -19.59 2.45
C SER A 14 8.53 -18.97 1.45
N VAL A 15 8.61 -17.65 1.51
CA VAL A 15 9.64 -16.82 0.86
C VAL A 15 10.19 -15.88 1.90
N ILE A 16 11.50 -15.85 2.06
CA ILE A 16 12.20 -14.90 2.92
C ILE A 16 13.29 -14.26 2.08
N SER A 17 13.33 -12.94 2.05
CA SER A 17 14.34 -12.17 1.32
C SER A 17 14.89 -11.06 2.19
N GLY A 18 16.20 -10.82 2.05
CA GLY A 18 16.88 -9.68 2.63
C GLY A 18 17.71 -8.98 1.56
N SER A 19 17.74 -7.66 1.61
CA SER A 19 18.50 -6.84 0.65
C SER A 19 19.28 -5.74 1.35
N TYR A 20 20.41 -5.41 0.77
CA TYR A 20 21.24 -4.28 1.16
C TYR A 20 21.76 -3.57 -0.08
N ASN A 21 21.55 -2.26 -0.12
CA ASN A 21 22.03 -1.37 -1.16
C ASN A 21 22.75 -0.18 -0.55
N ARG A 22 23.87 0.22 -1.15
CA ARG A 22 24.62 1.40 -0.74
C ARG A 22 25.26 2.06 -1.95
N THR A 23 25.33 3.38 -1.91
CA THR A 23 26.16 4.19 -2.81
C THR A 23 26.63 5.43 -2.05
N ASP A 24 27.84 5.87 -2.36
CA ASP A 24 28.37 7.14 -1.84
C ASP A 24 27.97 8.33 -2.75
N GLY A 25 27.21 8.04 -3.85
CA GLY A 25 26.79 9.04 -4.83
C GLY A 25 27.91 9.46 -5.79
N HIS A 26 27.65 10.45 -6.64
CA HIS A 26 28.60 10.97 -7.60
C HIS A 26 29.26 12.30 -7.15
N ARG A 27 28.89 12.81 -5.96
CA ARG A 27 29.47 13.99 -5.30
C ARG A 27 29.35 13.86 -3.80
N ALA A 28 30.01 14.77 -3.05
CA ALA A 28 29.91 14.81 -1.61
C ALA A 28 28.46 14.96 -1.13
N ASP A 29 28.15 14.40 0.03
CA ASP A 29 26.84 14.46 0.69
C ASP A 29 25.66 13.90 -0.14
N MET A 30 25.94 12.87 -0.96
CA MET A 30 24.95 12.10 -1.74
C MET A 30 24.90 10.62 -1.34
N GLY A 31 25.26 10.31 -0.10
CA GLY A 31 25.21 8.96 0.40
C GLY A 31 23.78 8.41 0.43
N PHE A 32 23.64 7.14 0.08
CA PHE A 32 22.40 6.39 0.23
C PHE A 32 22.70 4.99 0.74
N GLU A 33 21.97 4.56 1.74
CA GLU A 33 22.07 3.21 2.30
C GLU A 33 20.67 2.68 2.60
N GLN A 34 20.40 1.44 2.18
CA GLN A 34 19.08 0.84 2.32
C GLN A 34 19.19 -0.62 2.78
N TYR A 35 18.34 -0.98 3.72
CA TYR A 35 18.10 -2.33 4.19
C TYR A 35 16.66 -2.73 3.88
N GLY A 36 16.46 -3.91 3.31
CA GLY A 36 15.15 -4.43 3.00
C GLY A 36 14.96 -5.83 3.56
N GLY A 37 13.79 -6.11 4.10
CA GLY A 37 13.37 -7.42 4.55
C GLY A 37 11.97 -7.75 4.03
N TYR A 38 11.80 -8.94 3.45
CA TYR A 38 10.53 -9.45 2.98
C TYR A 38 10.33 -10.88 3.47
N GLY A 39 9.15 -11.14 3.99
CA GLY A 39 8.72 -12.47 4.38
C GLY A 39 7.31 -12.76 3.89
N ARG A 40 7.09 -13.95 3.35
CA ARG A 40 5.78 -14.51 3.05
C ARG A 40 5.69 -15.91 3.55
N ILE A 41 4.58 -16.26 4.20
CA ILE A 41 4.21 -17.63 4.52
C ILE A 41 2.83 -17.92 3.95
N GLY A 42 2.64 -19.13 3.46
CA GLY A 42 1.36 -19.64 2.98
C GLY A 42 1.13 -21.05 3.52
N TYR A 43 -0.11 -21.33 3.85
CA TYR A 43 -0.52 -22.65 4.32
C TYR A 43 -1.88 -23.05 3.77
N GLU A 44 -1.90 -24.13 3.00
CA GLU A 44 -3.11 -24.76 2.48
C GLU A 44 -3.77 -25.58 3.60
N VAL A 45 -4.72 -24.97 4.33
CA VAL A 45 -5.43 -25.61 5.47
C VAL A 45 -6.19 -26.84 4.99
N THR A 46 -6.88 -26.68 3.86
CA THR A 46 -7.58 -27.73 3.12
C THR A 46 -7.33 -27.51 1.62
N ASP A 47 -7.88 -28.37 0.77
CA ASP A 47 -7.85 -28.19 -0.69
C ASP A 47 -8.65 -26.97 -1.15
N HIS A 48 -9.45 -26.38 -0.27
CA HIS A 48 -10.33 -25.22 -0.55
C HIS A 48 -9.99 -23.98 0.25
N TRP A 49 -9.15 -24.06 1.29
CA TRP A 49 -8.84 -22.94 2.17
C TRP A 49 -7.34 -22.72 2.26
N ASN A 50 -6.94 -21.51 2.02
CA ASN A 50 -5.55 -21.06 2.07
C ASN A 50 -5.39 -19.87 3.03
N LEU A 51 -4.32 -19.89 3.80
CA LEU A 51 -3.88 -18.79 4.66
C LEU A 51 -2.60 -18.19 4.07
N ARG A 52 -2.51 -16.89 4.08
CA ARG A 52 -1.32 -16.17 3.65
C ARG A 52 -1.02 -15.02 4.62
N ALA A 53 0.24 -14.88 4.97
CA ALA A 53 0.76 -13.72 5.69
C ALA A 53 2.00 -13.18 4.97
N ASP A 54 2.08 -11.86 4.88
CA ASP A 54 3.19 -11.14 4.27
C ASP A 54 3.70 -10.07 5.22
N VAL A 55 5.01 -9.85 5.21
CA VAL A 55 5.66 -8.71 5.85
C VAL A 55 6.73 -8.16 4.93
N ASN A 56 6.79 -6.85 4.83
CA ASN A 56 7.85 -6.12 4.14
C ASN A 56 8.27 -4.93 4.98
N VAL A 57 9.57 -4.77 5.21
CA VAL A 57 10.14 -3.61 5.91
C VAL A 57 11.34 -3.11 5.12
N THR A 58 11.39 -1.81 4.91
CA THR A 58 12.51 -1.13 4.28
C THR A 58 12.93 0.04 5.16
N HIS A 59 14.21 0.11 5.46
CA HIS A 59 14.83 1.25 6.12
C HIS A 59 15.88 1.83 5.20
N PHE A 60 15.92 3.16 5.06
CA PHE A 60 16.99 3.82 4.34
C PHE A 60 17.43 5.11 5.00
N ASN A 61 18.71 5.41 4.83
CA ASN A 61 19.35 6.67 5.11
C ASN A 61 19.77 7.29 3.78
N ALA A 62 19.47 8.56 3.58
CA ALA A 62 19.82 9.30 2.37
C ALA A 62 20.28 10.70 2.74
N SER A 63 21.42 11.11 2.17
CA SER A 63 21.88 12.49 2.26
C SER A 63 21.41 13.27 1.03
N TYR A 64 21.08 14.53 1.24
CA TYR A 64 20.50 15.41 0.23
C TYR A 64 21.34 16.69 0.09
N PRO A 65 22.24 16.77 -0.91
CA PRO A 65 23.19 17.86 -1.04
C PRO A 65 22.68 19.10 -1.77
N GLY A 66 21.39 19.17 -2.11
CA GLY A 66 20.84 20.29 -2.89
C GLY A 66 21.46 20.47 -4.29
N PRO A 67 21.22 21.58 -5.00
CA PRO A 67 21.80 21.87 -6.28
C PRO A 67 23.29 22.24 -6.17
N VAL A 68 24.09 21.99 -7.24
CA VAL A 68 25.53 22.28 -7.26
C VAL A 68 25.82 23.78 -7.07
N SER A 69 24.94 24.66 -7.55
CA SER A 69 25.07 26.13 -7.43
C SER A 69 24.80 26.67 -6.02
N ALA A 70 24.08 25.90 -5.20
CA ALA A 70 23.74 26.22 -3.82
C ALA A 70 23.71 24.92 -3.00
N PRO A 71 24.90 24.38 -2.63
CA PRO A 71 24.96 23.13 -1.87
C PRO A 71 24.26 23.26 -0.53
N LEU A 72 23.49 22.22 -0.20
CA LEU A 72 22.86 22.04 1.08
C LEU A 72 23.81 21.24 1.99
N LEU A 73 24.01 21.67 3.22
CA LEU A 73 24.74 20.95 4.26
C LEU A 73 23.75 20.32 5.24
N ASP A 74 24.13 19.19 5.83
CA ASP A 74 23.36 18.45 6.85
C ASP A 74 21.94 18.03 6.39
N GLY A 75 21.68 17.99 5.08
CA GLY A 75 20.43 17.48 4.54
C GLY A 75 20.39 15.96 4.59
N ASP A 76 19.72 15.38 5.58
CA ASP A 76 19.66 13.94 5.82
C ASP A 76 18.22 13.45 6.07
N GLN A 77 17.95 12.24 5.60
CA GLN A 77 16.67 11.55 5.82
C GLN A 77 16.92 10.14 6.34
N ARG A 78 16.14 9.75 7.34
CA ARG A 78 16.06 8.38 7.86
C ARG A 78 14.61 7.95 7.79
N ILE A 79 14.32 6.99 6.96
CA ILE A 79 12.94 6.59 6.70
C ILE A 79 12.83 5.07 6.85
N THR A 80 11.84 4.65 7.65
CA THR A 80 11.44 3.26 7.76
C THR A 80 10.02 3.13 7.25
N ARG A 81 9.79 2.25 6.30
CA ARG A 81 8.44 1.90 5.84
C ARG A 81 8.21 0.41 5.99
N GLY A 82 7.04 0.08 6.48
CA GLY A 82 6.64 -1.30 6.67
C GLY A 82 5.25 -1.59 6.17
N MET A 83 5.03 -2.85 5.83
CA MET A 83 3.73 -3.40 5.46
C MET A 83 3.60 -4.80 6.05
N THR A 84 2.45 -5.11 6.60
CA THR A 84 2.07 -6.49 6.92
C THR A 84 0.68 -6.76 6.40
N SER A 85 0.43 -8.00 5.96
CA SER A 85 -0.89 -8.43 5.56
C SER A 85 -1.15 -9.86 5.99
N PHE A 86 -2.43 -10.15 6.18
CA PHE A 86 -2.93 -11.50 6.44
C PHE A 86 -4.17 -11.73 5.59
N ALA A 87 -4.27 -12.88 4.95
CA ALA A 87 -5.42 -13.24 4.15
C ALA A 87 -5.86 -14.68 4.40
N VAL A 88 -7.18 -14.87 4.41
CA VAL A 88 -7.85 -16.16 4.41
C VAL A 88 -8.63 -16.24 3.10
N GLU A 89 -8.32 -17.21 2.27
CA GLU A 89 -8.90 -17.36 0.94
C GLU A 89 -9.67 -18.69 0.88
N ASN A 90 -10.78 -18.69 0.17
CA ASN A 90 -11.51 -19.92 -0.13
C ASN A 90 -11.76 -20.05 -1.63
N GLU A 91 -11.70 -21.29 -2.13
CA GLU A 91 -11.99 -21.62 -3.52
C GLU A 91 -12.71 -22.96 -3.61
N TYR A 92 -13.93 -22.93 -4.13
CA TYR A 92 -14.78 -24.06 -4.43
C TYR A 92 -15.24 -23.99 -5.88
N GLU A 93 -15.83 -25.05 -6.38
CA GLU A 93 -16.32 -25.10 -7.76
C GLU A 93 -17.21 -23.91 -8.15
N LYS A 94 -18.10 -23.50 -7.24
CA LYS A 94 -19.10 -22.46 -7.51
C LYS A 94 -18.90 -21.18 -6.69
N THR A 95 -18.04 -21.18 -5.69
CA THR A 95 -17.83 -20.00 -4.85
C THR A 95 -16.34 -19.79 -4.58
N SER A 96 -15.94 -18.53 -4.52
CA SER A 96 -14.58 -18.13 -4.10
C SER A 96 -14.61 -16.80 -3.40
N GLY A 97 -13.71 -16.60 -2.45
CA GLY A 97 -13.65 -15.35 -1.72
C GLY A 97 -12.39 -15.20 -0.90
N ALA A 98 -12.22 -14.04 -0.34
CA ALA A 98 -11.12 -13.73 0.56
C ALA A 98 -11.56 -12.74 1.65
N LEU A 99 -10.98 -12.91 2.83
CA LEU A 99 -10.93 -11.92 3.90
C LEU A 99 -9.47 -11.56 4.08
N SER A 100 -9.13 -10.29 3.95
CA SER A 100 -7.78 -9.78 4.13
C SER A 100 -7.75 -8.64 5.13
N PHE A 101 -6.67 -8.60 5.90
CA PHE A 101 -6.27 -7.49 6.74
C PHE A 101 -4.91 -7.00 6.27
N PHE A 102 -4.66 -5.71 6.31
CA PHE A 102 -3.34 -5.12 6.09
C PHE A 102 -3.07 -3.96 7.04
N TYR A 103 -1.78 -3.73 7.28
CA TYR A 103 -1.28 -2.58 8.02
C TYR A 103 0.00 -2.09 7.35
N ASN A 104 -0.01 -0.83 6.94
CA ASN A 104 1.14 -0.13 6.40
C ASN A 104 1.54 0.99 7.38
N TRP A 105 2.82 1.23 7.54
CA TRP A 105 3.32 2.35 8.35
C TRP A 105 4.57 2.98 7.77
N GLY A 106 4.79 4.22 8.11
CA GLY A 106 6.00 4.98 7.79
C GLY A 106 6.46 5.78 8.98
N ASP A 107 7.74 5.72 9.27
CA ASP A 107 8.43 6.52 10.28
C ASP A 107 9.50 7.32 9.55
N HIS A 108 9.44 8.66 9.66
CA HIS A 108 10.30 9.57 8.95
C HIS A 108 10.99 10.52 9.96
N TRP A 109 12.29 10.60 9.84
CA TRP A 109 13.12 11.61 10.47
C TRP A 109 13.85 12.37 9.37
N ILE A 110 13.75 13.71 9.35
CA ILE A 110 14.31 14.57 8.31
C ILE A 110 15.04 15.74 8.95
N ASN A 111 16.29 15.94 8.55
CA ASN A 111 17.03 17.17 8.71
C ASN A 111 17.01 17.88 7.36
N ASP A 112 16.32 18.99 7.25
CA ASP A 112 16.18 19.74 5.99
C ASP A 112 17.49 20.38 5.53
N GLY A 113 18.50 20.41 6.43
CA GLY A 113 19.79 21.01 6.15
C GLY A 113 19.74 22.53 6.06
N TYR A 114 20.82 23.15 5.55
CA TYR A 114 20.91 24.59 5.37
C TYR A 114 21.83 24.95 4.20
N THR A 115 21.64 26.13 3.64
CA THR A 115 22.40 26.65 2.49
C THR A 115 23.33 27.79 2.92
N PRO A 116 24.62 27.57 3.18
CA PRO A 116 25.54 28.61 3.63
C PRO A 116 25.66 29.79 2.68
N SER A 117 25.56 29.55 1.36
CA SER A 117 25.59 30.62 0.35
C SER A 117 24.38 31.56 0.41
N ALA A 118 23.28 31.14 1.05
CA ALA A 118 22.13 31.98 1.34
C ALA A 118 22.22 32.69 2.71
N GLY A 119 23.31 32.48 3.47
CA GLY A 119 23.48 33.00 4.81
C GLY A 119 22.77 32.22 5.90
N GLU A 120 22.33 31.02 5.58
CA GLU A 120 21.66 30.11 6.53
C GLU A 120 22.69 29.39 7.41
N GLY A 121 22.27 28.97 8.60
CA GLY A 121 22.99 28.11 9.52
C GLY A 121 22.25 26.80 9.81
N PRO A 122 22.85 25.90 10.61
CA PRO A 122 22.20 24.65 10.99
C PRO A 122 20.80 24.88 11.56
N GLN A 123 19.86 24.04 11.17
CA GLN A 123 18.48 24.08 11.67
C GLN A 123 18.43 23.65 13.14
N ASP A 124 17.63 24.34 13.93
CA ASP A 124 17.45 24.05 15.36
C ASP A 124 16.52 22.86 15.61
N ASP A 125 15.73 22.48 14.62
CA ASP A 125 14.75 21.39 14.72
C ASP A 125 14.96 20.28 13.69
N ARG A 126 14.27 19.18 13.92
CA ARG A 126 14.19 18.02 13.03
C ARG A 126 12.72 17.71 12.79
N PHE A 127 12.37 17.56 11.55
CA PHE A 127 11.04 17.11 11.18
C PHE A 127 10.90 15.61 11.40
N ASN A 128 9.84 15.22 12.10
CA ASN A 128 9.46 13.84 12.30
C ASN A 128 8.01 13.64 11.85
N SER A 129 7.73 12.48 11.28
CA SER A 129 6.36 12.07 11.02
C SER A 129 6.18 10.57 11.11
N TYR A 130 4.99 10.18 11.52
CA TYR A 130 4.52 8.81 11.48
C TYR A 130 3.20 8.75 10.71
N ASP A 131 3.14 7.95 9.66
CA ASP A 131 1.91 7.70 8.92
C ASP A 131 1.52 6.23 9.00
N ASP A 132 0.23 5.97 9.08
CA ASP A 132 -0.28 4.62 9.05
C ASP A 132 -1.54 4.47 8.20
N MET A 133 -1.75 3.26 7.69
CA MET A 133 -2.97 2.84 7.04
C MET A 133 -3.25 1.39 7.37
N MET A 134 -4.43 1.11 7.90
CA MET A 134 -4.90 -0.25 8.11
C MET A 134 -6.23 -0.47 7.41
N GLY A 135 -6.52 -1.71 7.07
CA GLY A 135 -7.80 -2.02 6.45
C GLY A 135 -8.17 -3.48 6.51
N ILE A 136 -9.46 -3.70 6.36
CA ILE A 136 -10.07 -5.01 6.18
C ILE A 136 -10.80 -4.97 4.86
N SER A 137 -10.55 -5.95 4.00
CA SER A 137 -11.30 -6.20 2.77
C SER A 137 -11.85 -7.60 2.77
N TRP A 138 -13.11 -7.72 2.47
CA TRP A 138 -13.77 -9.00 2.30
C TRP A 138 -14.58 -9.04 1.01
N TYR A 139 -14.50 -10.13 0.29
CA TYR A 139 -15.43 -10.41 -0.78
C TYR A 139 -15.78 -11.89 -0.85
N GLN A 140 -16.96 -12.17 -1.38
CA GLN A 140 -17.40 -13.50 -1.74
C GLN A 140 -18.10 -13.48 -3.09
N SER A 141 -17.61 -14.30 -4.01
CA SER A 141 -18.20 -14.55 -5.32
C SER A 141 -18.93 -15.88 -5.34
N ALA A 142 -20.05 -15.95 -6.02
CA ALA A 142 -20.80 -17.18 -6.20
C ALA A 142 -21.41 -17.27 -7.61
N ARG A 143 -21.56 -18.50 -8.11
CA ARG A 143 -22.28 -18.83 -9.35
C ARG A 143 -23.60 -19.51 -8.99
N PHE A 144 -24.70 -18.80 -9.13
CA PHE A 144 -26.04 -19.31 -8.78
C PHE A 144 -26.74 -20.01 -9.95
N PHE A 145 -26.43 -19.59 -11.18
CA PHE A 145 -26.95 -20.17 -12.40
C PHE A 145 -25.86 -20.18 -13.49
N LYS A 146 -26.20 -20.72 -14.66
CA LYS A 146 -25.24 -20.95 -15.72
C LYS A 146 -24.58 -19.63 -16.17
N ASP A 147 -23.27 -19.67 -16.28
CA ASP A 147 -22.43 -18.60 -16.84
C ASP A 147 -22.57 -17.24 -16.14
N ASN A 148 -23.04 -17.23 -14.86
CA ASN A 148 -23.09 -16.03 -14.06
C ASN A 148 -22.00 -16.01 -12.98
N ARG A 149 -21.74 -14.81 -12.44
CA ARG A 149 -21.01 -14.58 -11.19
C ARG A 149 -21.61 -13.37 -10.49
N ILE A 150 -21.92 -13.53 -9.22
CA ILE A 150 -22.28 -12.44 -8.32
C ILE A 150 -21.15 -12.33 -7.29
N THR A 151 -20.64 -11.13 -7.09
CA THR A 151 -19.67 -10.82 -6.05
C THR A 151 -20.26 -9.79 -5.13
N VAL A 152 -20.19 -10.03 -3.83
CA VAL A 152 -20.46 -9.05 -2.79
C VAL A 152 -19.20 -8.81 -2.00
N GLY A 153 -19.01 -7.58 -1.54
CA GLY A 153 -17.83 -7.26 -0.75
C GLY A 153 -18.01 -6.06 0.16
N PHE A 154 -17.07 -5.95 1.06
CA PHE A 154 -17.01 -4.93 2.09
C PHE A 154 -15.55 -4.52 2.28
N ASP A 155 -15.29 -3.21 2.40
CA ASP A 155 -14.00 -2.64 2.72
C ASP A 155 -14.14 -1.68 3.90
N TRP A 156 -13.17 -1.70 4.79
CA TRP A 156 -12.95 -0.68 5.81
C TRP A 156 -11.49 -0.28 5.82
N PHE A 157 -11.24 1.03 5.81
CA PHE A 157 -9.91 1.61 5.89
C PHE A 157 -9.86 2.68 6.97
N ARG A 158 -8.76 2.72 7.70
CA ARG A 158 -8.35 3.83 8.53
C ARG A 158 -6.97 4.25 8.11
N TYR A 159 -6.77 5.53 7.88
CA TYR A 159 -5.48 6.07 7.47
C TYR A 159 -5.27 7.47 8.04
N GLY A 160 -4.01 7.85 8.19
CA GLY A 160 -3.64 9.15 8.70
C GLY A 160 -2.19 9.21 9.14
N GLY A 161 -1.90 10.11 10.06
CA GLY A 161 -0.57 10.25 10.62
C GLY A 161 -0.44 11.47 11.51
N GLU A 162 0.69 11.52 12.16
CA GLU A 162 1.15 12.66 12.95
C GLU A 162 2.48 13.19 12.41
N ALA A 163 2.71 14.49 12.58
CA ALA A 163 3.98 15.12 12.30
C ALA A 163 4.32 16.15 13.38
N TRP A 164 5.61 16.27 13.67
CA TRP A 164 6.11 17.18 14.69
C TRP A 164 7.53 17.63 14.37
N SER A 165 7.92 18.78 14.91
CA SER A 165 9.31 19.21 15.01
C SER A 165 9.88 18.84 16.39
N GLU A 166 11.08 18.29 16.43
CA GLU A 166 11.88 18.05 17.63
C GLU A 166 13.07 19.02 17.65
N TYR A 167 13.12 19.92 18.63
CA TYR A 167 14.19 20.91 18.74
C TYR A 167 15.43 20.25 19.34
N VAL A 168 16.54 20.34 18.61
CA VAL A 168 17.84 19.73 18.98
C VAL A 168 18.85 20.75 19.48
N SER A 169 18.60 22.05 19.27
CA SER A 169 19.44 23.17 19.71
C SER A 169 18.56 24.40 20.00
N GLY A 170 19.20 25.49 20.47
CA GLY A 170 18.53 26.73 20.86
C GLY A 170 17.88 26.68 22.24
N GLU A 171 16.99 27.64 22.51
CA GLU A 171 16.32 27.78 23.83
C GLU A 171 15.30 26.66 24.07
N ASP A 172 14.73 26.12 23.00
CA ASP A 172 13.70 25.07 23.05
C ASP A 172 14.27 23.65 22.91
N ALA A 173 15.61 23.50 22.99
CA ALA A 173 16.26 22.19 22.85
C ALA A 173 15.68 21.13 23.79
N GLY A 174 15.36 19.97 23.23
CA GLY A 174 14.71 18.85 23.92
C GLY A 174 13.18 18.93 24.01
N THR A 175 12.56 19.93 23.37
CA THR A 175 11.10 20.04 23.29
C THR A 175 10.57 19.53 21.93
N ARG A 176 9.27 19.20 21.90
CA ARG A 176 8.52 18.80 20.70
C ARG A 176 7.42 19.81 20.41
N SER A 177 7.26 20.16 19.15
CA SER A 177 6.14 20.97 18.65
C SER A 177 5.31 20.15 17.67
N ASP A 178 4.07 19.83 18.03
CA ASP A 178 3.17 19.07 17.18
C ASP A 178 2.62 19.94 16.04
N LEU A 179 2.70 19.43 14.81
CA LEU A 179 2.27 20.12 13.59
C LEU A 179 0.91 19.62 13.13
N VAL A 180 0.71 18.32 13.14
CA VAL A 180 -0.54 17.67 12.73
C VAL A 180 -0.68 16.31 13.39
N ASP A 181 -1.91 15.95 13.75
CA ASP A 181 -2.37 14.59 14.09
C ASP A 181 -3.76 14.43 13.50
N LYS A 182 -3.89 13.48 12.56
CA LYS A 182 -5.10 13.34 11.77
C LYS A 182 -5.31 11.94 11.27
N HIS A 183 -6.48 11.36 11.58
CA HIS A 183 -6.89 10.06 11.08
C HIS A 183 -8.30 10.14 10.49
N GLU A 184 -8.54 9.40 9.44
CA GLU A 184 -9.80 9.33 8.72
C GLU A 184 -10.20 7.87 8.51
N ASN A 185 -11.50 7.65 8.34
CA ASN A 185 -12.06 6.33 8.10
C ASN A 185 -12.88 6.34 6.82
N GLU A 186 -12.82 5.23 6.12
CA GLU A 186 -13.65 4.94 4.96
C GLU A 186 -14.24 3.53 5.08
N VAL A 187 -15.52 3.42 4.77
CA VAL A 187 -16.26 2.17 4.75
C VAL A 187 -16.95 2.06 3.40
N ALA A 188 -16.87 0.89 2.78
CA ALA A 188 -17.55 0.64 1.52
C ALA A 188 -18.22 -0.73 1.49
N GLY A 189 -19.34 -0.79 0.79
CA GLY A 189 -20.01 -2.04 0.44
C GLY A 189 -20.30 -2.08 -1.05
N TYR A 190 -20.18 -3.24 -1.67
CA TYR A 190 -20.42 -3.36 -3.09
C TYR A 190 -21.03 -4.68 -3.50
N VAL A 191 -21.69 -4.64 -4.65
CA VAL A 191 -22.19 -5.82 -5.36
C VAL A 191 -21.85 -5.68 -6.84
N ASP A 192 -21.33 -6.77 -7.41
CA ASP A 192 -21.07 -6.90 -8.83
C ASP A 192 -21.79 -8.12 -9.39
N PHE A 193 -22.39 -7.94 -10.55
CA PHE A 193 -23.03 -8.99 -11.32
C PHE A 193 -22.36 -9.11 -12.69
N ARG A 194 -21.99 -10.32 -13.06
CA ARG A 194 -21.51 -10.67 -14.41
C ARG A 194 -22.32 -11.81 -14.96
N GLN A 195 -22.67 -11.70 -16.24
CA GLN A 195 -23.36 -12.73 -17.01
C GLN A 195 -22.71 -12.88 -18.39
N ASP A 196 -22.26 -14.08 -18.71
CA ASP A 196 -21.85 -14.43 -20.04
C ASP A 196 -23.11 -14.99 -20.79
N VAL A 197 -23.41 -14.42 -21.94
CA VAL A 197 -24.56 -14.78 -22.78
C VAL A 197 -24.02 -15.47 -24.04
N GLY A 198 -24.05 -16.80 -23.99
CA GLY A 198 -23.45 -17.62 -25.04
C GLY A 198 -21.92 -17.41 -25.12
N LYS A 199 -21.40 -17.37 -26.38
CA LYS A 199 -19.98 -17.26 -26.64
C LYS A 199 -19.56 -15.85 -27.08
N TRP A 200 -20.48 -14.92 -27.18
CA TRP A 200 -20.30 -13.66 -27.91
C TRP A 200 -20.67 -12.40 -27.14
N LEU A 201 -21.28 -12.50 -25.95
CA LEU A 201 -21.59 -11.33 -25.13
C LEU A 201 -21.31 -11.61 -23.65
N THR A 202 -20.59 -10.69 -23.02
CA THR A 202 -20.49 -10.58 -21.55
C THR A 202 -21.12 -9.26 -21.14
N PHE A 203 -22.02 -9.32 -20.16
CA PHE A 203 -22.59 -8.17 -19.47
C PHE A 203 -22.08 -8.14 -18.03
N ASN A 204 -21.74 -6.95 -17.53
CA ASN A 204 -21.48 -6.71 -16.12
C ASN A 204 -22.18 -5.44 -15.64
N ALA A 205 -22.63 -5.48 -14.40
CA ALA A 205 -23.17 -4.32 -13.69
C ALA A 205 -22.78 -4.40 -12.22
N GLY A 206 -22.50 -3.27 -11.61
CA GLY A 206 -22.10 -3.18 -10.21
C GLY A 206 -22.56 -1.88 -9.56
N LEU A 207 -22.61 -1.92 -8.26
CA LEU A 207 -22.86 -0.76 -7.43
C LEU A 207 -21.94 -0.84 -6.21
N ARG A 208 -21.21 0.24 -5.97
CA ARG A 208 -20.43 0.45 -4.76
C ARG A 208 -20.99 1.68 -4.04
N VAL A 209 -21.04 1.60 -2.72
CA VAL A 209 -21.38 2.72 -1.84
C VAL A 209 -20.22 2.91 -0.91
N ASP A 210 -19.62 4.09 -0.97
CA ASP A 210 -18.53 4.51 -0.11
C ASP A 210 -19.04 5.54 0.90
N HIS A 211 -18.59 5.43 2.13
CA HIS A 211 -18.79 6.44 3.16
C HIS A 211 -17.45 6.83 3.78
N HIS A 212 -17.06 8.06 3.56
CA HIS A 212 -15.85 8.64 4.10
C HIS A 212 -16.18 9.58 5.25
N SER A 213 -15.43 9.52 6.36
CA SER A 213 -15.68 10.28 7.59
C SER A 213 -15.77 11.80 7.42
N ARG A 214 -15.17 12.37 6.35
CA ARG A 214 -15.15 13.81 6.07
C ARG A 214 -16.06 14.26 4.94
N VAL A 215 -16.06 13.49 3.83
CA VAL A 215 -16.72 13.93 2.60
C VAL A 215 -18.10 13.31 2.42
N GLY A 216 -18.48 12.36 3.32
CA GLY A 216 -19.81 11.77 3.34
C GLY A 216 -19.93 10.56 2.41
N THR A 217 -21.14 10.32 1.91
CA THR A 217 -21.50 9.10 1.18
C THR A 217 -21.58 9.35 -0.32
N GLU A 218 -20.96 8.46 -1.09
CA GLU A 218 -20.98 8.46 -2.55
C GLU A 218 -21.45 7.11 -3.10
N TRP A 219 -22.21 7.16 -4.20
CA TRP A 219 -22.73 6.01 -4.92
C TRP A 219 -22.02 5.90 -6.26
N VAL A 220 -21.42 4.76 -6.54
CA VAL A 220 -20.61 4.51 -7.73
C VAL A 220 -21.22 3.34 -8.52
N PRO A 221 -22.25 3.60 -9.33
CA PRO A 221 -22.77 2.61 -10.26
C PRO A 221 -21.80 2.38 -11.42
N GLN A 222 -21.74 1.15 -11.91
CA GLN A 222 -20.97 0.78 -13.09
C GLN A 222 -21.73 -0.24 -13.95
N ALA A 223 -21.53 -0.16 -15.26
CA ALA A 223 -22.04 -1.15 -16.21
C ALA A 223 -21.07 -1.31 -17.39
N GLY A 224 -21.01 -2.49 -17.96
CA GLY A 224 -20.17 -2.78 -19.11
C GLY A 224 -20.70 -3.92 -19.97
N LEU A 225 -20.29 -3.88 -21.24
CA LEU A 225 -20.56 -4.89 -22.24
C LEU A 225 -19.26 -5.27 -22.96
N ALA A 226 -19.10 -6.54 -23.26
CA ALA A 226 -18.03 -7.03 -24.11
C ALA A 226 -18.61 -7.96 -25.17
N PHE A 227 -18.41 -7.64 -26.44
CA PHE A 227 -18.78 -8.47 -27.57
C PHE A 227 -17.55 -9.23 -28.05
N HIS A 228 -17.65 -10.56 -28.05
CA HIS A 228 -16.61 -11.47 -28.53
C HIS A 228 -16.94 -11.89 -29.97
N LEU A 229 -16.30 -11.25 -30.91
CA LEU A 229 -16.51 -11.46 -32.34
C LEU A 229 -15.59 -12.58 -32.89
N PRO A 230 -15.90 -13.16 -34.07
CA PRO A 230 -14.98 -14.07 -34.73
C PRO A 230 -13.59 -13.48 -34.93
N HIS A 231 -12.59 -14.36 -35.12
CA HIS A 231 -11.20 -13.98 -35.35
C HIS A 231 -10.51 -13.23 -34.17
N THR A 232 -10.90 -13.54 -32.90
CA THR A 232 -10.32 -12.97 -31.70
C THR A 232 -10.52 -11.45 -31.50
N ILE A 233 -11.50 -10.87 -32.20
CA ILE A 233 -11.87 -9.46 -32.02
C ILE A 233 -12.78 -9.32 -30.80
N GLU A 234 -12.47 -8.37 -29.95
CA GLU A 234 -13.28 -8.03 -28.77
C GLU A 234 -13.59 -6.53 -28.79
N LEU A 235 -14.89 -6.20 -28.69
CA LEU A 235 -15.36 -4.82 -28.54
C LEU A 235 -15.88 -4.64 -27.12
N LYS A 236 -15.38 -3.63 -26.41
CA LYS A 236 -15.78 -3.31 -25.03
C LYS A 236 -16.34 -1.89 -24.95
N ALA A 237 -17.39 -1.76 -24.17
CA ALA A 237 -17.93 -0.47 -23.74
C ALA A 237 -18.23 -0.53 -22.24
N SER A 238 -17.88 0.50 -21.50
CA SER A 238 -18.20 0.62 -20.07
C SER A 238 -18.49 2.06 -19.69
N ALA A 239 -19.32 2.21 -18.68
CA ALA A 239 -19.61 3.48 -18.03
C ALA A 239 -19.61 3.28 -16.53
N SER A 240 -19.09 4.26 -15.81
CA SER A 240 -19.13 4.35 -14.34
C SER A 240 -19.22 5.81 -13.92
N LYS A 241 -19.76 6.03 -12.73
CA LYS A 241 -19.69 7.35 -12.08
C LYS A 241 -18.31 7.56 -11.47
#